data_fb03b5ede0646d301a40d64320af967b
#
_entry.id   fb03b5ede0646d301a40d64320af967b
#
_cell.length_a   1.000
_cell.length_b   1.000
_cell.length_c   1.000
_cell.angle_alpha   90.00
_cell.angle_beta   90.00
_cell.angle_gamma   90.00
#
_symmetry.space_group_name_H-M   'P 1'
#
loop_
_entity.id
_entity.type
_entity.pdbx_description
1 polymer ?
#
loop_
_entity_poly.entity_id
_entity_poly.type
_entity_poly.pdbx_seq_one_letter_code
_entity_poly.pdbx_strand_id
1 'polypeptide(L)'
;MLAIIKQITRMKSAKISRWSGLILLGSIISVSIQPIIATAYIGISTDARRYIEPAQVPQKRVAIVFGAGLLADGQPTPFLADRVKAAVNLYQLNQVQKLLMTGDNRRVDYNEVRSMQKYAHKLGVPLQDITLDYAGFSTYESCDRAHKVFGVHQAVVVTQNYHLPRTVYTCARLGVKTVGLGTPDVKIYGWRGMVPDLKREMLANVKALVEVNITRPRPTFLGNFEGMN
;
A
#
# COMPACT_ATOMS: atom_id res chain seq x y z
N MET A 1 36.53 13.89 54.89
CA MET A 1 36.77 14.13 53.47
C MET A 1 36.22 13.02 52.55
N LEU A 2 36.50 11.75 52.81
CA LEU A 2 36.02 10.59 52.03
C LEU A 2 34.48 10.44 51.96
N ALA A 3 33.75 10.73 53.05
CA ALA A 3 32.28 10.63 53.11
C ALA A 3 31.60 11.65 52.20
N ILE A 4 32.10 12.87 52.12
CA ILE A 4 31.56 13.94 51.25
C ILE A 4 31.79 13.62 49.79
N ILE A 5 32.93 13.05 49.42
CA ILE A 5 33.25 12.64 48.05
C ILE A 5 32.31 11.51 47.61
N LYS A 6 32.04 10.50 48.44
CA LYS A 6 31.09 9.43 48.19
C LYS A 6 29.64 9.94 47.98
N GLN A 7 29.24 10.94 48.78
CA GLN A 7 27.89 11.51 48.67
C GLN A 7 27.73 12.33 47.40
N ILE A 8 28.72 13.10 46.96
CA ILE A 8 28.71 13.86 45.70
C ILE A 8 28.68 12.91 44.48
N THR A 9 29.48 11.83 44.53
CA THR A 9 29.51 10.83 43.43
C THR A 9 28.18 10.09 43.32
N ARG A 10 27.54 9.75 44.44
CA ARG A 10 26.23 9.10 44.48
C ARG A 10 25.11 10.01 43.98
N MET A 11 25.16 11.31 44.30
CA MET A 11 24.18 12.31 43.79
C MET A 11 24.36 12.56 42.29
N LYS A 12 25.59 12.61 41.78
CA LYS A 12 25.85 12.72 40.32
C LYS A 12 25.40 11.49 39.59
N SER A 13 25.67 10.29 40.08
CA SER A 13 25.23 9.02 39.51
C SER A 13 23.71 8.91 39.47
N ALA A 14 23.01 9.28 40.55
CA ALA A 14 21.55 9.27 40.60
C ALA A 14 20.89 10.27 39.61
N LYS A 15 21.51 11.48 39.46
CA LYS A 15 21.04 12.45 38.45
C LYS A 15 21.22 11.94 37.03
N ILE A 16 22.38 11.39 36.68
CA ILE A 16 22.68 10.83 35.37
C ILE A 16 21.71 9.69 35.08
N SER A 17 21.45 8.78 36.02
CA SER A 17 20.50 7.69 35.88
C SER A 17 19.05 8.18 35.63
N ARG A 18 18.62 9.27 36.27
CA ARG A 18 17.29 9.85 36.05
C ARG A 18 17.15 10.49 34.65
N TRP A 19 18.18 11.21 34.21
CA TRP A 19 18.18 11.82 32.88
C TRP A 19 18.25 10.77 31.77
N SER A 20 19.02 9.71 31.91
CA SER A 20 19.06 8.61 30.95
C SER A 20 17.73 7.87 30.89
N GLY A 21 17.04 7.69 32.02
CA GLY A 21 15.68 7.14 32.04
C GLY A 21 14.65 8.00 31.31
N LEU A 22 14.70 9.34 31.51
CA LEU A 22 13.80 10.27 30.81
C LEU A 22 14.08 10.33 29.31
N ILE A 23 15.33 10.30 28.88
CA ILE A 23 15.73 10.25 27.46
C ILE A 23 15.24 8.94 26.83
N LEU A 24 15.42 7.80 27.49
CA LEU A 24 14.95 6.51 27.02
C LEU A 24 13.42 6.49 26.88
N LEU A 25 12.70 6.97 27.89
CA LEU A 25 11.24 7.06 27.86
C LEU A 25 10.77 7.98 26.71
N GLY A 26 11.39 9.15 26.57
CA GLY A 26 11.10 10.07 25.47
C GLY A 26 11.36 9.46 24.09
N SER A 27 12.44 8.69 23.95
CA SER A 27 12.76 7.97 22.72
C SER A 27 11.71 6.87 22.39
N ILE A 28 11.29 6.11 23.39
CA ILE A 28 10.26 5.06 23.24
C ILE A 28 8.93 5.70 22.79
N ILE A 29 8.53 6.78 23.47
CA ILE A 29 7.29 7.50 23.11
C ILE A 29 7.39 8.06 21.68
N SER A 30 8.52 8.66 21.32
CA SER A 30 8.74 9.21 19.98
C SER A 30 8.62 8.14 18.89
N VAL A 31 9.24 6.98 19.08
CA VAL A 31 9.17 5.85 18.12
C VAL A 31 7.74 5.29 18.04
N SER A 32 7.05 5.18 19.18
CA SER A 32 5.71 4.59 19.24
C SER A 32 4.63 5.48 18.58
N ILE A 33 4.80 6.78 18.54
CA ILE A 33 3.81 7.72 17.98
C ILE A 33 3.94 7.87 16.45
N GLN A 34 5.10 7.58 15.87
CA GLN A 34 5.35 7.75 14.43
C GLN A 34 4.35 7.01 13.52
N PRO A 35 3.97 5.74 13.78
CA PRO A 35 2.97 5.06 12.95
C PRO A 35 1.60 5.74 12.97
N ILE A 36 1.21 6.32 14.10
CA ILE A 36 -0.06 7.04 14.26
C ILE A 36 -0.01 8.33 13.42
N ILE A 37 1.06 9.11 13.56
CA ILE A 37 1.24 10.35 12.80
C ILE A 37 1.30 10.07 11.30
N ALA A 38 2.06 9.06 10.89
CA ALA A 38 2.17 8.65 9.48
C ALA A 38 0.81 8.25 8.89
N THR A 39 0.03 7.46 9.64
CA THR A 39 -1.30 7.03 9.22
C THR A 39 -2.26 8.21 9.10
N ALA A 40 -2.28 9.12 10.08
CA ALA A 40 -3.10 10.32 10.06
C ALA A 40 -2.71 11.25 8.89
N TYR A 41 -1.42 11.50 8.70
CA TYR A 41 -0.92 12.35 7.61
C TYR A 41 -1.30 11.81 6.23
N ILE A 42 -1.04 10.52 5.98
CA ILE A 42 -1.40 9.87 4.72
C ILE A 42 -2.93 9.87 4.53
N GLY A 43 -3.68 9.56 5.58
CA GLY A 43 -5.14 9.57 5.56
C GLY A 43 -5.71 10.93 5.15
N ILE A 44 -5.32 12.00 5.84
CA ILE A 44 -5.78 13.37 5.56
C ILE A 44 -5.35 13.83 4.16
N SER A 45 -4.09 13.60 3.79
CA SER A 45 -3.54 14.05 2.50
C SER A 45 -4.16 13.39 1.28
N THR A 46 -4.89 12.29 1.45
CA THR A 46 -5.51 11.52 0.36
C THR A 46 -7.03 11.52 0.40
N ASP A 47 -7.66 12.12 1.41
CA ASP A 47 -9.09 12.00 1.67
C ASP A 47 -9.96 12.37 0.47
N ALA A 48 -9.75 13.52 -0.12
CA ALA A 48 -10.50 14.02 -1.28
C ALA A 48 -10.29 13.19 -2.57
N ARG A 49 -9.43 12.18 -2.56
CA ARG A 49 -9.10 11.33 -3.71
C ARG A 49 -9.53 9.88 -3.53
N ARG A 50 -10.29 9.57 -2.49
CA ARG A 50 -10.75 8.21 -2.17
C ARG A 50 -12.25 8.11 -2.32
N TYR A 51 -12.68 7.07 -3.00
CA TYR A 51 -14.07 6.76 -3.32
C TYR A 51 -14.42 5.35 -2.86
N ILE A 52 -15.68 5.13 -2.53
CA ILE A 52 -16.25 3.81 -2.20
C ILE A 52 -17.28 3.38 -3.24
N GLU A 53 -17.85 4.34 -3.98
CA GLU A 53 -18.84 4.07 -5.03
C GLU A 53 -18.18 4.21 -6.41
N PRO A 54 -18.16 3.12 -7.22
CA PRO A 54 -17.51 3.13 -8.54
C PRO A 54 -18.02 4.25 -9.47
N ALA A 55 -19.32 4.54 -9.44
CA ALA A 55 -19.93 5.56 -10.30
C ALA A 55 -19.46 7.00 -9.99
N GLN A 56 -18.93 7.25 -8.79
CA GLN A 56 -18.43 8.56 -8.38
C GLN A 56 -16.94 8.77 -8.70
N VAL A 57 -16.25 7.71 -9.13
CA VAL A 57 -14.82 7.76 -9.45
C VAL A 57 -14.61 8.58 -10.72
N PRO A 58 -13.74 9.61 -10.72
CA PRO A 58 -13.41 10.34 -11.93
C PRO A 58 -12.80 9.44 -12.99
N GLN A 59 -13.23 9.59 -14.25
CA GLN A 59 -12.71 8.80 -15.37
C GLN A 59 -11.18 8.90 -15.49
N LYS A 60 -10.55 7.75 -15.66
CA LYS A 60 -9.13 7.57 -15.95
C LYS A 60 -8.97 6.49 -17.01
N ARG A 61 -7.88 6.53 -17.77
CA ARG A 61 -7.63 5.47 -18.76
C ARG A 61 -7.41 4.10 -18.09
N VAL A 62 -6.76 4.04 -16.93
CA VAL A 62 -6.24 2.81 -16.34
C VAL A 62 -6.76 2.64 -14.90
N ALA A 63 -7.16 1.41 -14.54
CA ALA A 63 -7.25 0.97 -13.16
C ALA A 63 -6.03 0.09 -12.82
N ILE A 64 -5.30 0.42 -11.75
CA ILE A 64 -4.23 -0.41 -11.18
C ILE A 64 -4.86 -1.26 -10.07
N VAL A 65 -4.87 -2.57 -10.26
CA VAL A 65 -5.47 -3.54 -9.33
C VAL A 65 -4.37 -4.25 -8.57
N PHE A 66 -4.34 -4.06 -7.27
CA PHE A 66 -3.27 -4.61 -6.42
C PHE A 66 -3.57 -6.05 -5.98
N GLY A 67 -2.55 -6.90 -5.95
CA GLY A 67 -2.64 -8.25 -5.43
C GLY A 67 -3.00 -8.33 -3.94
N ALA A 68 -3.67 -9.40 -3.54
CA ALA A 68 -4.10 -9.69 -2.16
C ALA A 68 -4.06 -11.19 -1.81
N GLY A 69 -3.33 -11.96 -2.60
CA GLY A 69 -3.08 -13.38 -2.35
C GLY A 69 -4.04 -14.34 -3.05
N LEU A 70 -3.57 -15.58 -3.17
CA LEU A 70 -4.33 -16.70 -3.69
C LEU A 70 -4.63 -17.71 -2.59
N LEU A 71 -5.72 -18.46 -2.76
CA LEU A 71 -6.02 -19.67 -2.02
C LEU A 71 -5.11 -20.81 -2.47
N ALA A 72 -5.07 -21.91 -1.72
CA ALA A 72 -4.24 -23.08 -2.02
C ALA A 72 -4.56 -23.74 -3.39
N ASP A 73 -5.78 -23.56 -3.88
CA ASP A 73 -6.24 -24.03 -5.19
C ASP A 73 -5.94 -23.05 -6.35
N GLY A 74 -5.22 -21.96 -6.08
CA GLY A 74 -4.87 -20.93 -7.05
C GLY A 74 -6.00 -19.95 -7.39
N GLN A 75 -7.16 -20.07 -6.74
CA GLN A 75 -8.24 -19.08 -6.87
C GLN A 75 -7.93 -17.80 -6.11
N PRO A 76 -8.46 -16.63 -6.52
CA PRO A 76 -8.33 -15.40 -5.76
C PRO A 76 -8.87 -15.55 -4.33
N THR A 77 -8.15 -15.03 -3.33
CA THR A 77 -8.72 -14.84 -1.99
C THR A 77 -9.96 -13.94 -2.08
N PRO A 78 -10.87 -13.95 -1.09
CA PRO A 78 -12.00 -13.03 -1.05
C PRO A 78 -11.58 -11.56 -1.24
N PHE A 79 -10.49 -11.12 -0.59
CA PHE A 79 -9.93 -9.77 -0.78
C PHE A 79 -9.53 -9.49 -2.23
N LEU A 80 -8.83 -10.42 -2.87
CA LEU A 80 -8.41 -10.29 -4.25
C LEU A 80 -9.61 -10.29 -5.21
N ALA A 81 -10.57 -11.17 -4.98
CA ALA A 81 -11.80 -11.24 -5.77
C ALA A 81 -12.58 -9.92 -5.71
N ASP A 82 -12.68 -9.28 -4.54
CA ASP A 82 -13.36 -8.00 -4.40
C ASP A 82 -12.64 -6.87 -5.16
N ARG A 83 -11.29 -6.84 -5.13
CA ARG A 83 -10.52 -5.87 -5.94
C ARG A 83 -10.78 -6.04 -7.43
N VAL A 84 -10.72 -7.27 -7.91
CA VAL A 84 -10.96 -7.55 -9.33
C VAL A 84 -12.39 -7.19 -9.73
N LYS A 85 -13.40 -7.56 -8.94
CA LYS A 85 -14.81 -7.18 -9.18
C LYS A 85 -14.99 -5.67 -9.23
N ALA A 86 -14.38 -4.93 -8.29
CA ALA A 86 -14.46 -3.47 -8.25
C ALA A 86 -13.84 -2.84 -9.51
N ALA A 87 -12.70 -3.35 -9.97
CA ALA A 87 -12.06 -2.88 -11.20
C ALA A 87 -12.89 -3.22 -12.46
N VAL A 88 -13.49 -4.41 -12.51
CA VAL A 88 -14.41 -4.80 -13.59
C VAL A 88 -15.63 -3.89 -13.62
N ASN A 89 -16.18 -3.53 -12.46
CA ASN A 89 -17.28 -2.58 -12.36
C ASN A 89 -16.90 -1.19 -12.91
N LEU A 90 -15.69 -0.68 -12.56
CA LEU A 90 -15.18 0.56 -13.17
C LEU A 90 -15.09 0.45 -14.71
N TYR A 91 -14.64 -0.68 -15.22
CA TYR A 91 -14.53 -0.93 -16.66
C TYR A 91 -15.93 -0.94 -17.32
N GLN A 92 -16.89 -1.66 -16.75
CA GLN A 92 -18.27 -1.75 -17.26
C GLN A 92 -19.02 -0.41 -17.22
N LEU A 93 -18.70 0.44 -16.24
CA LEU A 93 -19.23 1.81 -16.14
C LEU A 93 -18.48 2.81 -17.04
N ASN A 94 -17.52 2.37 -17.85
CA ASN A 94 -16.65 3.22 -18.68
C ASN A 94 -15.84 4.26 -17.87
N GLN A 95 -15.64 4.03 -16.58
CA GLN A 95 -14.77 4.87 -15.74
C GLN A 95 -13.29 4.61 -16.03
N VAL A 96 -12.97 3.39 -16.52
CA VAL A 96 -11.62 3.03 -17.00
C VAL A 96 -11.73 2.21 -18.30
N GLN A 97 -10.65 2.22 -19.10
CA GLN A 97 -10.57 1.51 -20.38
C GLN A 97 -9.63 0.31 -20.33
N LYS A 98 -8.67 0.31 -19.41
CA LYS A 98 -7.63 -0.73 -19.27
C LYS A 98 -7.44 -1.10 -17.81
N LEU A 99 -7.07 -2.35 -17.56
CA LEU A 99 -6.74 -2.86 -16.24
C LEU A 99 -5.26 -3.24 -16.20
N LEU A 100 -4.50 -2.70 -15.25
CA LEU A 100 -3.15 -3.14 -14.91
C LEU A 100 -3.22 -3.99 -13.63
N MET A 101 -3.06 -5.30 -13.79
CA MET A 101 -3.02 -6.24 -12.67
C MET A 101 -1.59 -6.34 -12.16
N THR A 102 -1.33 -5.86 -10.93
CA THR A 102 0.00 -5.88 -10.32
C THR A 102 0.02 -6.76 -9.08
N GLY A 103 1.01 -7.64 -8.98
CA GLY A 103 1.08 -8.59 -7.87
C GLY A 103 2.37 -9.40 -7.84
N ASP A 104 2.43 -10.36 -6.92
CA ASP A 104 3.60 -11.21 -6.70
C ASP A 104 3.59 -12.42 -7.63
N ASN A 105 4.74 -12.71 -8.25
CA ASN A 105 4.99 -13.88 -9.07
C ASN A 105 6.38 -14.48 -8.79
N ARG A 106 6.89 -14.34 -7.55
CA ARG A 106 8.24 -14.82 -7.19
C ARG A 106 8.35 -16.34 -7.08
N ARG A 107 7.24 -17.05 -6.97
CA ARG A 107 7.20 -18.51 -6.87
C ARG A 107 6.63 -19.10 -8.15
N VAL A 108 7.21 -20.22 -8.61
CA VAL A 108 6.82 -20.92 -9.85
C VAL A 108 5.36 -21.39 -9.79
N ASP A 109 4.92 -21.81 -8.60
CA ASP A 109 3.57 -22.33 -8.32
C ASP A 109 2.56 -21.22 -7.93
N TYR A 110 2.98 -19.95 -7.96
CA TYR A 110 2.17 -18.83 -7.48
C TYR A 110 2.15 -17.70 -8.51
N ASN A 111 1.09 -17.63 -9.29
CA ASN A 111 0.91 -16.60 -10.31
C ASN A 111 -0.37 -15.80 -10.06
N GLU A 112 -0.25 -14.81 -9.18
CA GLU A 112 -1.37 -13.99 -8.72
C GLU A 112 -2.00 -13.19 -9.87
N VAL A 113 -1.18 -12.50 -10.66
CA VAL A 113 -1.67 -11.63 -11.74
C VAL A 113 -2.38 -12.40 -12.85
N ARG A 114 -1.93 -13.63 -13.12
CA ARG A 114 -2.62 -14.52 -14.08
C ARG A 114 -3.99 -14.97 -13.56
N SER A 115 -4.10 -15.23 -12.27
CA SER A 115 -5.39 -15.55 -11.63
C SER A 115 -6.34 -14.35 -11.67
N MET A 116 -5.84 -13.14 -11.41
CA MET A 116 -6.61 -11.89 -11.56
C MET A 116 -7.11 -11.70 -12.99
N GLN A 117 -6.24 -11.91 -13.99
CA GLN A 117 -6.61 -11.81 -15.41
C GLN A 117 -7.72 -12.78 -15.76
N LYS A 118 -7.57 -14.07 -15.42
CA LYS A 118 -8.60 -15.09 -15.68
C LYS A 118 -9.93 -14.71 -15.05
N TYR A 119 -9.89 -14.20 -13.83
CA TYR A 119 -11.09 -13.82 -13.11
C TYR A 119 -11.77 -12.59 -13.73
N ALA A 120 -11.02 -11.55 -14.08
CA ALA A 120 -11.55 -10.36 -14.77
C ALA A 120 -12.12 -10.73 -16.16
N HIS A 121 -11.42 -11.60 -16.91
CA HIS A 121 -11.89 -12.07 -18.20
C HIS A 121 -13.21 -12.85 -18.09
N LYS A 122 -13.34 -13.74 -17.09
CA LYS A 122 -14.60 -14.45 -16.78
C LYS A 122 -15.74 -13.48 -16.47
N LEU A 123 -15.45 -12.31 -15.94
CA LEU A 123 -16.43 -11.25 -15.65
C LEU A 123 -16.67 -10.29 -16.84
N GLY A 124 -16.11 -10.58 -18.03
CA GLY A 124 -16.43 -9.90 -19.27
C GLY A 124 -15.40 -8.86 -19.74
N VAL A 125 -14.23 -8.72 -19.09
CA VAL A 125 -13.18 -7.83 -19.59
C VAL A 125 -12.37 -8.55 -20.68
N PRO A 126 -12.21 -7.97 -21.89
CA PRO A 126 -11.37 -8.54 -22.95
C PRO A 126 -9.90 -8.66 -22.52
N LEU A 127 -9.23 -9.75 -22.89
CA LEU A 127 -7.83 -9.97 -22.53
C LEU A 127 -6.89 -8.85 -23.03
N GLN A 128 -7.18 -8.25 -24.16
CA GLN A 128 -6.44 -7.12 -24.73
C GLN A 128 -6.52 -5.84 -23.90
N ASP A 129 -7.48 -5.75 -22.96
CA ASP A 129 -7.64 -4.62 -22.06
C ASP A 129 -7.05 -4.89 -20.68
N ILE A 130 -6.37 -6.03 -20.50
CA ILE A 130 -5.74 -6.43 -19.25
C ILE A 130 -4.23 -6.58 -19.44
N THR A 131 -3.46 -5.73 -18.78
CA THR A 131 -1.99 -5.82 -18.73
C THR A 131 -1.56 -6.44 -17.41
N LEU A 132 -0.49 -7.25 -17.41
CA LEU A 132 -0.01 -7.99 -16.24
C LEU A 132 1.36 -7.47 -15.80
N ASP A 133 1.44 -7.00 -14.58
CA ASP A 133 2.70 -6.66 -13.91
C ASP A 133 3.10 -7.77 -12.94
N TYR A 134 4.04 -8.60 -13.36
CA TYR A 134 4.52 -9.76 -12.61
C TYR A 134 5.54 -9.44 -11.50
N ALA A 135 5.95 -8.18 -11.38
CA ALA A 135 6.98 -7.76 -10.43
C ALA A 135 6.52 -6.66 -9.46
N GLY A 136 5.22 -6.62 -9.19
CA GLY A 136 4.62 -5.73 -8.19
C GLY A 136 4.75 -6.29 -6.76
N PHE A 137 5.99 -6.48 -6.27
CA PHE A 137 6.26 -7.13 -4.97
C PHE A 137 5.96 -6.28 -3.75
N SER A 138 5.72 -5.01 -3.94
CA SER A 138 5.29 -4.07 -2.91
C SER A 138 4.48 -2.94 -3.54
N THR A 139 3.74 -2.19 -2.71
CA THR A 139 3.00 -1.00 -3.20
C THR A 139 3.91 0.01 -3.88
N TYR A 140 5.14 0.21 -3.34
CA TYR A 140 6.14 1.08 -3.93
C TYR A 140 6.53 0.61 -5.34
N GLU A 141 6.91 -0.67 -5.47
CA GLU A 141 7.34 -1.24 -6.77
C GLU A 141 6.21 -1.24 -7.79
N SER A 142 5.00 -1.62 -7.39
CA SER A 142 3.82 -1.56 -8.26
C SER A 142 3.58 -0.16 -8.83
N CYS A 143 3.65 0.89 -7.99
CA CYS A 143 3.45 2.26 -8.42
C CYS A 143 4.61 2.78 -9.29
N ASP A 144 5.87 2.46 -8.92
CA ASP A 144 7.05 2.88 -9.68
C ASP A 144 7.10 2.23 -11.06
N ARG A 145 6.77 0.92 -11.13
CA ARG A 145 6.66 0.19 -12.40
C ARG A 145 5.47 0.63 -13.24
N ALA A 146 4.31 0.90 -12.61
CA ALA A 146 3.16 1.45 -13.33
C ALA A 146 3.56 2.73 -14.09
N HIS A 147 4.34 3.60 -13.47
CA HIS A 147 4.83 4.81 -14.11
C HIS A 147 5.94 4.55 -15.14
N LYS A 148 7.01 3.86 -14.74
CA LYS A 148 8.25 3.74 -15.52
C LYS A 148 8.21 2.66 -16.59
N VAL A 149 7.50 1.55 -16.35
CA VAL A 149 7.45 0.40 -17.28
C VAL A 149 6.20 0.48 -18.15
N PHE A 150 5.07 0.77 -17.55
CA PHE A 150 3.77 0.76 -18.25
C PHE A 150 3.32 2.14 -18.72
N GLY A 151 4.08 3.23 -18.46
CA GLY A 151 3.75 4.57 -18.91
C GLY A 151 2.47 5.16 -18.32
N VAL A 152 2.05 4.69 -17.16
CA VAL A 152 0.82 5.16 -16.51
C VAL A 152 1.08 6.47 -15.78
N HIS A 153 0.48 7.55 -16.25
CA HIS A 153 0.60 8.88 -15.65
C HIS A 153 -0.61 9.26 -14.78
N GLN A 154 -1.76 8.63 -15.00
CA GLN A 154 -2.98 8.82 -14.21
C GLN A 154 -3.73 7.48 -14.14
N ALA A 155 -4.26 7.17 -12.94
CA ALA A 155 -4.96 5.91 -12.70
C ALA A 155 -6.01 6.01 -11.59
N VAL A 156 -6.94 5.04 -11.60
CA VAL A 156 -7.70 4.62 -10.42
C VAL A 156 -6.93 3.48 -9.78
N VAL A 157 -6.52 3.60 -8.51
CA VAL A 157 -5.97 2.46 -7.76
C VAL A 157 -7.10 1.73 -7.04
N VAL A 158 -7.10 0.39 -7.11
CA VAL A 158 -8.16 -0.46 -6.52
C VAL A 158 -7.55 -1.39 -5.49
N THR A 159 -7.98 -1.23 -4.24
CA THR A 159 -7.54 -2.05 -3.10
C THR A 159 -8.52 -1.91 -1.93
N GLN A 160 -8.34 -2.64 -0.81
CA GLN A 160 -9.18 -2.50 0.40
C GLN A 160 -9.09 -1.10 1.01
N ASN A 161 -10.16 -0.67 1.67
CA ASN A 161 -10.26 0.67 2.28
C ASN A 161 -9.12 0.98 3.26
N TYR A 162 -8.70 0.00 4.09
CA TYR A 162 -7.62 0.22 5.04
C TYR A 162 -6.26 0.48 4.37
N HIS A 163 -6.04 -0.09 3.19
CA HIS A 163 -4.80 0.01 2.42
C HIS A 163 -4.82 1.19 1.41
N LEU A 164 -6.00 1.68 1.07
CA LEU A 164 -6.22 2.67 0.00
C LEU A 164 -5.48 3.98 0.22
N PRO A 165 -5.46 4.59 1.43
CA PRO A 165 -4.74 5.85 1.67
C PRO A 165 -3.27 5.76 1.28
N ARG A 166 -2.56 4.71 1.74
CA ARG A 166 -1.14 4.51 1.44
C ARG A 166 -0.89 4.27 -0.05
N THR A 167 -1.76 3.52 -0.71
CA THR A 167 -1.64 3.25 -2.14
C THR A 167 -1.79 4.52 -2.97
N VAL A 168 -2.83 5.33 -2.70
CA VAL A 168 -3.03 6.63 -3.37
C VAL A 168 -1.85 7.57 -3.12
N TYR A 169 -1.36 7.64 -1.87
CA TYR A 169 -0.22 8.47 -1.52
C TYR A 169 1.04 8.04 -2.26
N THR A 170 1.39 6.76 -2.19
CA THR A 170 2.61 6.20 -2.78
C THR A 170 2.66 6.40 -4.28
N CYS A 171 1.59 6.03 -5.01
CA CYS A 171 1.54 6.19 -6.46
C CYS A 171 1.61 7.67 -6.87
N ALA A 172 0.92 8.55 -6.16
CA ALA A 172 0.97 10.00 -6.43
C ALA A 172 2.39 10.56 -6.27
N ARG A 173 3.12 10.14 -5.23
CA ARG A 173 4.51 10.56 -4.98
C ARG A 173 5.51 9.99 -5.99
N LEU A 174 5.16 8.89 -6.66
CA LEU A 174 5.97 8.25 -7.71
C LEU A 174 5.57 8.67 -9.14
N GLY A 175 4.75 9.70 -9.30
CA GLY A 175 4.46 10.31 -10.60
C GLY A 175 3.14 9.86 -11.25
N VAL A 176 2.34 9.02 -10.59
CA VAL A 176 1.02 8.62 -11.08
C VAL A 176 -0.06 9.46 -10.41
N LYS A 177 -0.75 10.35 -11.14
CA LYS A 177 -1.89 11.12 -10.62
C LYS A 177 -3.04 10.17 -10.30
N THR A 178 -3.18 9.77 -9.03
CA THR A 178 -4.11 8.73 -8.60
C THR A 178 -5.33 9.29 -7.86
N VAL A 179 -6.45 8.65 -8.14
CA VAL A 179 -7.62 8.54 -7.26
C VAL A 179 -7.76 7.07 -6.87
N GLY A 180 -8.50 6.78 -5.80
CA GLY A 180 -8.61 5.42 -5.30
C GLY A 180 -10.06 4.95 -5.17
N LEU A 181 -10.34 3.70 -5.54
CA LEU A 181 -11.58 3.00 -5.22
C LEU A 181 -11.30 1.97 -4.15
N GLY A 182 -11.93 2.13 -2.99
CA GLY A 182 -11.84 1.22 -1.87
C GLY A 182 -12.81 0.06 -1.98
N THR A 183 -12.30 -1.16 -1.75
CA THR A 183 -13.15 -2.34 -1.58
C THR A 183 -13.41 -2.62 -0.09
N PRO A 184 -14.46 -3.37 0.27
CA PRO A 184 -14.80 -3.65 1.65
C PRO A 184 -13.65 -4.28 2.45
N ASP A 185 -13.64 -4.00 3.75
CA ASP A 185 -12.68 -4.53 4.72
C ASP A 185 -13.36 -4.93 6.04
N VAL A 186 -13.11 -4.21 7.14
CA VAL A 186 -13.63 -4.51 8.48
C VAL A 186 -15.14 -4.77 8.50
N LYS A 187 -15.91 -4.05 7.68
CA LYS A 187 -17.38 -4.17 7.64
C LYS A 187 -17.84 -5.56 7.18
N ILE A 188 -17.11 -6.19 6.25
CA ILE A 188 -17.43 -7.52 5.73
C ILE A 188 -16.61 -8.62 6.43
N TYR A 189 -15.30 -8.39 6.62
CA TYR A 189 -14.37 -9.40 7.13
C TYR A 189 -14.25 -9.42 8.66
N GLY A 190 -14.86 -8.45 9.33
CA GLY A 190 -14.91 -8.33 10.78
C GLY A 190 -13.61 -7.77 11.38
N TRP A 191 -13.77 -7.04 12.50
CA TRP A 191 -12.65 -6.36 13.16
C TRP A 191 -11.53 -7.31 13.60
N ARG A 192 -11.90 -8.45 14.23
CA ARG A 192 -10.91 -9.39 14.76
C ARG A 192 -9.99 -9.98 13.68
N GLY A 193 -10.55 -10.29 12.51
CA GLY A 193 -9.77 -10.79 11.38
C GLY A 193 -8.84 -9.74 10.78
N MET A 194 -9.20 -8.47 10.87
CA MET A 194 -8.46 -7.37 10.25
C MET A 194 -7.36 -6.76 11.12
N VAL A 195 -7.34 -7.02 12.44
CA VAL A 195 -6.35 -6.42 13.37
C VAL A 195 -4.89 -6.63 12.93
N PRO A 196 -4.46 -7.83 12.49
CA PRO A 196 -3.09 -8.02 12.02
C PRO A 196 -2.75 -7.13 10.81
N ASP A 197 -3.67 -7.01 9.85
CA ASP A 197 -3.49 -6.20 8.65
C ASP A 197 -3.44 -4.71 8.97
N LEU A 198 -4.30 -4.23 9.86
CA LEU A 198 -4.30 -2.83 10.32
C LEU A 198 -3.00 -2.46 11.04
N LYS A 199 -2.48 -3.33 11.91
CA LYS A 199 -1.18 -3.11 12.58
C LYS A 199 -0.03 -3.08 11.57
N ARG A 200 -0.02 -4.02 10.63
CA ARG A 200 0.98 -4.04 9.55
C ARG A 200 0.90 -2.78 8.70
N GLU A 201 -0.30 -2.30 8.40
CA GLU A 201 -0.51 -1.10 7.60
C GLU A 201 0.01 0.17 8.29
N MET A 202 -0.15 0.30 9.61
CA MET A 202 0.42 1.43 10.36
C MET A 202 1.95 1.52 10.21
N LEU A 203 2.65 0.39 10.30
CA LEU A 203 4.11 0.34 10.09
C LEU A 203 4.48 0.56 8.62
N ALA A 204 3.68 0.02 7.70
CA ALA A 204 3.86 0.22 6.27
C ALA A 204 3.66 1.68 5.83
N ASN A 205 2.84 2.46 6.54
CA ASN A 205 2.69 3.89 6.33
C ASN A 205 3.99 4.66 6.63
N VAL A 206 4.68 4.34 7.73
CA VAL A 206 6.00 4.93 8.04
C VAL A 206 7.01 4.58 6.96
N LYS A 207 7.08 3.28 6.59
CA LYS A 207 7.96 2.82 5.50
C LYS A 207 7.68 3.57 4.19
N ALA A 208 6.42 3.71 3.80
CA ALA A 208 6.04 4.41 2.58
C ALA A 208 6.49 5.88 2.58
N LEU A 209 6.33 6.60 3.70
CA LEU A 209 6.82 7.98 3.82
C LEU A 209 8.34 8.07 3.61
N VAL A 210 9.09 7.13 4.17
CA VAL A 210 10.55 7.08 4.00
C VAL A 210 10.92 6.74 2.56
N GLU A 211 10.28 5.71 1.97
CA GLU A 211 10.58 5.26 0.61
C GLU A 211 10.32 6.34 -0.44
N VAL A 212 9.16 7.01 -0.39
CA VAL A 212 8.81 7.97 -1.44
C VAL A 212 9.41 9.36 -1.27
N ASN A 213 9.83 9.75 -0.05
CA ASN A 213 10.34 11.10 0.21
C ASN A 213 11.86 11.14 0.44
N ILE A 214 12.47 10.04 0.90
CA ILE A 214 13.88 10.02 1.35
C ILE A 214 14.70 9.05 0.50
N THR A 215 14.41 7.73 0.58
CA THR A 215 15.31 6.70 0.05
C THR A 215 15.12 6.42 -1.44
N ARG A 216 13.91 6.48 -1.94
CA ARG A 216 13.54 6.17 -3.33
C ARG A 216 14.25 4.93 -3.88
N PRO A 217 14.07 3.77 -3.23
CA PRO A 217 14.79 2.56 -3.60
C PRO A 217 14.49 2.16 -5.04
N ARG A 218 15.47 1.52 -5.71
CA ARG A 218 15.20 0.91 -7.02
C ARG A 218 14.31 -0.31 -6.84
N PRO A 219 13.31 -0.53 -7.72
CA PRO A 219 12.55 -1.78 -7.73
C PRO A 219 13.47 -2.99 -7.89
N THR A 220 13.09 -4.11 -7.32
CA THR A 220 13.80 -5.41 -7.45
C THR A 220 13.98 -5.77 -8.93
N PHE A 221 12.92 -5.57 -9.73
CA PHE A 221 12.96 -5.70 -11.19
C PHE A 221 12.26 -4.49 -11.81
N LEU A 222 13.03 -3.60 -12.45
CA LEU A 222 12.42 -2.52 -13.20
C LEU A 222 11.90 -3.04 -14.55
N GLY A 223 12.73 -3.75 -15.31
CA GLY A 223 12.42 -4.18 -16.68
C GLY A 223 12.55 -3.07 -17.71
N ASN A 224 12.27 -3.39 -18.96
CA ASN A 224 12.22 -2.45 -20.05
C ASN A 224 10.85 -1.73 -20.07
N PHE A 225 10.77 -0.62 -20.79
CA PHE A 225 9.50 0.05 -21.03
C PHE A 225 8.62 -0.82 -21.96
N GLU A 226 7.42 -1.13 -21.51
CA GLU A 226 6.45 -1.96 -22.26
C GLU A 226 5.27 -1.11 -22.77
N GLY A 227 4.93 -0.06 -22.04
CA GLY A 227 3.74 0.73 -22.30
C GLY A 227 2.44 0.00 -21.94
N MET A 228 1.30 0.69 -22.09
CA MET A 228 -0.03 0.08 -22.07
C MET A 228 -0.69 0.39 -23.42
N ASN A 229 -0.75 -0.60 -24.27
CA ASN A 229 -1.42 -0.54 -25.59
C ASN A 229 -2.92 -0.52 -25.46
#